data_c2c2f3368b583eb8c0fbe09f421dd8b1
#
_entry.id   c2c2f3368b583eb8c0fbe09f421dd8b1
#
_cell.length_a   1.000
_cell.length_b   1.000
_cell.length_c   1.000
_cell.angle_alpha   90.00
_cell.angle_beta   90.00
_cell.angle_gamma   90.00
#
_symmetry.space_group_name_H-M   'P 1'
#
loop_
_entity.id
_entity.type
_entity.pdbx_description
1 polymer ?
#
loop_
_entity_poly.entity_id
_entity_poly.type
_entity_poly.pdbx_seq_one_letter_code
_entity_poly.pdbx_strand_id
1 'polypeptide(L)'
;MTTKVAINGFGRIGRLVARAILERTDHDLELVGINDLADPKSNALLFAFDSTHGRFKGTVTSDGDSIQVNGRDIAVTKERDPGKLPHKAMGVDLVLECTGFFQSDEASRPHLAAGARRVLISAPATGVSKTIVFGVNQDKLTADDVIVSNASCTTNCLAPVAKVLNDTIGIERGFMTTIHSYTNDQRMLDQIHSDLRRARGGAQNMIPTTTGAARAVGLVLPELKGKLDGSSVRVPTPNVSLIDLVFTPSRDTTREEINAALKAAADGPMKGVLDFTDQPLVSSDFNHQPASSTVDSLETTVLEGKLARVVSWYDNEWGFSNRMIDTAGVMAGLL
;
A
#
# COMPACT_ATOMS: atom_id res chain seq x y z
N MET A 1 -11.40 21.33 -8.57
CA MET A 1 -12.73 20.70 -8.33
C MET A 1 -12.52 19.51 -7.41
N THR A 2 -13.39 19.34 -6.43
CA THR A 2 -13.31 18.19 -5.51
C THR A 2 -13.69 16.92 -6.24
N THR A 3 -12.84 15.88 -6.15
CA THR A 3 -13.08 14.57 -6.77
C THR A 3 -13.85 13.67 -5.80
N LYS A 4 -15.02 13.20 -6.21
CA LYS A 4 -15.86 12.31 -5.41
C LYS A 4 -15.37 10.88 -5.46
N VAL A 5 -15.08 10.32 -4.28
CA VAL A 5 -14.50 8.98 -4.13
C VAL A 5 -15.48 8.04 -3.43
N ALA A 6 -15.56 6.81 -3.91
CA ALA A 6 -16.20 5.71 -3.17
C ALA A 6 -15.17 4.62 -2.84
N ILE A 7 -15.30 4.01 -1.67
CA ILE A 7 -14.48 2.86 -1.25
C ILE A 7 -15.31 1.59 -1.37
N ASN A 8 -14.84 0.62 -2.16
CA ASN A 8 -15.40 -0.72 -2.21
C ASN A 8 -14.57 -1.67 -1.32
N GLY A 9 -15.18 -2.21 -0.28
CA GLY A 9 -14.52 -3.00 0.76
C GLY A 9 -14.02 -2.15 1.94
N PHE A 10 -14.71 -2.26 3.08
CA PHE A 10 -14.38 -1.48 4.28
C PHE A 10 -13.68 -2.35 5.35
N GLY A 11 -12.77 -3.22 4.87
CA GLY A 11 -11.83 -4.00 5.69
C GLY A 11 -10.72 -3.13 6.28
N ARG A 12 -9.58 -3.73 6.66
CA ARG A 12 -8.42 -3.00 7.23
C ARG A 12 -8.03 -1.82 6.35
N ILE A 13 -7.69 -2.09 5.07
CA ILE A 13 -7.19 -1.06 4.16
C ILE A 13 -8.26 -0.04 3.83
N GLY A 14 -9.50 -0.44 3.52
CA GLY A 14 -10.57 0.51 3.20
C GLY A 14 -10.85 1.49 4.34
N ARG A 15 -10.85 1.04 5.61
CA ARG A 15 -11.01 1.93 6.77
C ARG A 15 -9.83 2.88 6.95
N LEU A 16 -8.61 2.42 6.74
CA LEU A 16 -7.42 3.28 6.87
C LEU A 16 -7.29 4.27 5.71
N VAL A 17 -7.68 3.89 4.50
CA VAL A 17 -7.81 4.80 3.37
C VAL A 17 -8.87 5.88 3.67
N ALA A 18 -10.03 5.50 4.23
CA ALA A 18 -11.04 6.46 4.65
C ALA A 18 -10.52 7.41 5.74
N ARG A 19 -9.76 6.90 6.74
CA ARG A 19 -9.10 7.75 7.74
C ARG A 19 -8.11 8.70 7.09
N ALA A 20 -7.28 8.23 6.16
CA ALA A 20 -6.31 9.07 5.46
C ALA A 20 -6.99 10.21 4.66
N ILE A 21 -8.12 9.92 3.97
CA ILE A 21 -8.92 10.97 3.31
C ILE A 21 -9.45 12.00 4.31
N LEU A 22 -9.87 11.58 5.49
CA LEU A 22 -10.55 12.46 6.46
C LEU A 22 -9.58 13.18 7.41
N GLU A 23 -8.36 12.69 7.56
CA GLU A 23 -7.32 13.27 8.43
C GLU A 23 -6.34 14.18 7.67
N ARG A 24 -6.09 13.89 6.39
CA ARG A 24 -5.20 14.71 5.54
C ARG A 24 -5.96 15.92 4.95
N THR A 25 -5.22 16.99 4.70
CA THR A 25 -5.75 18.25 4.13
C THR A 25 -5.03 18.65 2.84
N ASP A 26 -4.14 17.83 2.34
CA ASP A 26 -3.28 18.12 1.19
C ASP A 26 -3.78 17.48 -0.11
N HIS A 27 -5.08 17.22 -0.20
CA HIS A 27 -5.75 16.66 -1.39
C HIS A 27 -7.18 17.18 -1.55
N ASP A 28 -7.75 17.05 -2.76
CA ASP A 28 -9.10 17.45 -3.11
C ASP A 28 -10.06 16.24 -3.28
N LEU A 29 -9.88 15.17 -2.49
CA LEU A 29 -10.74 14.00 -2.51
C LEU A 29 -11.86 14.12 -1.47
N GLU A 30 -13.08 13.78 -1.87
CA GLU A 30 -14.27 13.75 -1.01
C GLU A 30 -14.83 12.33 -0.95
N LEU A 31 -14.82 11.71 0.23
CA LEU A 31 -15.43 10.39 0.44
C LEU A 31 -16.94 10.53 0.51
N VAL A 32 -17.65 10.04 -0.52
CA VAL A 32 -19.12 10.13 -0.62
C VAL A 32 -19.83 8.79 -0.38
N GLY A 33 -19.12 7.67 -0.46
CA GLY A 33 -19.73 6.35 -0.28
C GLY A 33 -18.76 5.25 0.09
N ILE A 34 -19.30 4.27 0.79
CA ILE A 34 -18.63 3.04 1.20
C ILE A 34 -19.51 1.87 0.80
N ASN A 35 -18.94 0.84 0.23
CA ASN A 35 -19.62 -0.43 0.06
C ASN A 35 -18.96 -1.52 0.91
N ASP A 36 -19.73 -2.17 1.76
CA ASP A 36 -19.29 -3.31 2.56
C ASP A 36 -20.50 -4.16 2.95
N LEU A 37 -20.31 -5.48 3.12
CA LEU A 37 -21.41 -6.40 3.43
C LEU A 37 -21.86 -6.35 4.89
N ALA A 38 -21.06 -5.73 5.78
CA ALA A 38 -21.42 -5.48 7.16
C ALA A 38 -22.44 -4.32 7.29
N ASP A 39 -23.11 -4.23 8.41
CA ASP A 39 -24.04 -3.13 8.69
C ASP A 39 -23.30 -1.82 9.01
N PRO A 40 -23.93 -0.65 8.81
CA PRO A 40 -23.31 0.65 9.05
C PRO A 40 -22.83 0.84 10.50
N LYS A 41 -23.57 0.31 11.48
CA LYS A 41 -23.21 0.44 12.91
C LYS A 41 -21.92 -0.30 13.23
N SER A 42 -21.76 -1.54 12.73
CA SER A 42 -20.54 -2.32 12.89
C SER A 42 -19.36 -1.65 12.18
N ASN A 43 -19.57 -1.14 10.98
CA ASN A 43 -18.56 -0.42 10.23
C ASN A 43 -18.14 0.89 10.93
N ALA A 44 -19.08 1.65 11.47
CA ALA A 44 -18.81 2.86 12.23
C ALA A 44 -17.98 2.58 13.50
N LEU A 45 -18.33 1.49 14.23
CA LEU A 45 -17.57 1.07 15.41
C LEU A 45 -16.12 0.73 15.06
N LEU A 46 -15.92 -0.10 14.03
CA LEU A 46 -14.58 -0.51 13.59
C LEU A 46 -13.79 0.62 12.93
N PHE A 47 -14.45 1.64 12.43
CA PHE A 47 -13.80 2.85 11.93
C PHE A 47 -13.36 3.76 13.10
N ALA A 48 -14.23 3.90 14.12
CA ALA A 48 -13.95 4.73 15.29
C ALA A 48 -12.84 4.15 16.18
N PHE A 49 -12.76 2.82 16.28
CA PHE A 49 -11.82 2.13 17.17
C PHE A 49 -11.01 1.11 16.38
N ASP A 50 -9.69 1.26 16.40
CA ASP A 50 -8.76 0.35 15.76
C ASP A 50 -7.73 -0.12 16.78
N SER A 51 -7.56 -1.44 16.88
CA SER A 51 -6.63 -2.04 17.85
C SER A 51 -5.17 -1.74 17.57
N THR A 52 -4.83 -1.42 16.33
CA THR A 52 -3.46 -1.16 15.87
C THR A 52 -3.19 0.34 15.78
N HIS A 53 -4.14 1.11 15.18
CA HIS A 53 -3.98 2.55 14.92
C HIS A 53 -4.70 3.44 15.92
N GLY A 54 -5.37 2.85 16.92
CA GLY A 54 -6.04 3.60 17.97
C GLY A 54 -7.38 4.22 17.53
N ARG A 55 -7.89 5.15 18.34
CA ARG A 55 -9.15 5.83 18.08
C ARG A 55 -9.01 6.86 16.97
N PHE A 56 -10.03 6.93 16.10
CA PHE A 56 -10.16 8.03 15.15
C PHE A 56 -10.31 9.36 15.89
N LYS A 57 -9.58 10.39 15.46
CA LYS A 57 -9.61 11.72 16.07
C LYS A 57 -10.78 12.53 15.49
N GLY A 58 -11.99 12.22 15.94
CA GLY A 58 -13.21 12.86 15.48
C GLY A 58 -14.46 12.16 16.00
N THR A 59 -15.62 12.64 15.57
CA THR A 59 -16.92 12.03 15.87
C THR A 59 -17.30 11.03 14.78
N VAL A 60 -17.75 9.86 15.19
CA VAL A 60 -18.25 8.82 14.29
C VAL A 60 -19.57 8.30 14.84
N THR A 61 -20.62 8.38 14.05
CA THR A 61 -21.94 7.82 14.36
C THR A 61 -22.48 7.09 13.14
N SER A 62 -23.55 6.37 13.29
CA SER A 62 -24.28 5.73 12.18
C SER A 62 -25.76 5.96 12.32
N ASP A 63 -26.42 6.25 11.21
CA ASP A 63 -27.86 6.43 11.13
C ASP A 63 -28.38 5.79 9.82
N GLY A 64 -29.32 4.85 9.97
CA GLY A 64 -29.89 4.14 8.83
C GLY A 64 -28.84 3.46 7.95
N ASP A 65 -28.71 3.92 6.72
CA ASP A 65 -27.78 3.39 5.71
C ASP A 65 -26.54 4.32 5.52
N SER A 66 -26.18 5.11 6.54
CA SER A 66 -25.03 6.00 6.50
C SER A 66 -24.12 5.88 7.71
N ILE A 67 -22.89 6.32 7.53
CA ILE A 67 -21.93 6.62 8.60
C ILE A 67 -21.70 8.11 8.58
N GLN A 68 -21.85 8.76 9.73
CA GLN A 68 -21.53 10.17 9.89
C GLN A 68 -20.14 10.32 10.50
N VAL A 69 -19.26 11.05 9.83
CA VAL A 69 -17.92 11.36 10.33
C VAL A 69 -17.74 12.89 10.35
N ASN A 70 -17.51 13.44 11.55
CA ASN A 70 -17.37 14.89 11.74
C ASN A 70 -18.54 15.68 11.15
N GLY A 71 -19.77 15.16 11.26
CA GLY A 71 -20.99 15.77 10.74
C GLY A 71 -21.20 15.61 9.22
N ARG A 72 -20.35 14.89 8.51
CA ARG A 72 -20.54 14.55 7.09
C ARG A 72 -21.16 13.18 6.95
N ASP A 73 -22.20 13.07 6.16
CA ASP A 73 -22.83 11.78 5.82
C ASP A 73 -22.05 11.07 4.71
N ILE A 74 -21.72 9.82 4.95
CA ILE A 74 -21.11 8.92 3.99
C ILE A 74 -22.09 7.76 3.77
N ALA A 75 -22.62 7.63 2.57
CA ALA A 75 -23.57 6.58 2.24
C ALA A 75 -22.91 5.18 2.34
N VAL A 76 -23.64 4.21 2.90
CA VAL A 76 -23.17 2.82 2.98
C VAL A 76 -24.08 1.91 2.16
N THR A 77 -23.49 1.18 1.23
CA THR A 77 -24.19 0.17 0.41
C THR A 77 -23.72 -1.23 0.82
N LYS A 78 -24.53 -2.26 0.52
CA LYS A 78 -24.29 -3.67 0.83
C LYS A 78 -24.43 -4.53 -0.41
N GLU A 79 -23.65 -4.21 -1.44
CA GLU A 79 -23.78 -4.86 -2.75
C GLU A 79 -22.54 -5.72 -3.04
N ARG A 80 -22.76 -6.95 -3.49
CA ARG A 80 -21.69 -7.87 -3.89
C ARG A 80 -21.21 -7.64 -5.32
N ASP A 81 -22.11 -7.20 -6.18
CA ASP A 81 -21.84 -6.97 -7.60
C ASP A 81 -21.46 -5.50 -7.82
N PRO A 82 -20.22 -5.19 -8.15
CA PRO A 82 -19.80 -3.80 -8.38
C PRO A 82 -20.62 -3.08 -9.47
N GLY A 83 -21.17 -3.83 -10.42
CA GLY A 83 -21.99 -3.28 -11.50
C GLY A 83 -23.36 -2.74 -11.05
N LYS A 84 -23.79 -3.07 -9.82
CA LYS A 84 -25.05 -2.60 -9.23
C LYS A 84 -24.87 -1.47 -8.23
N LEU A 85 -23.64 -1.04 -8.00
CA LEU A 85 -23.36 0.06 -7.11
C LEU A 85 -23.90 1.40 -7.68
N PRO A 86 -24.41 2.30 -6.86
CA PRO A 86 -25.06 3.53 -7.32
C PRO A 86 -24.06 4.64 -7.66
N HIS A 87 -22.92 4.32 -8.28
CA HIS A 87 -21.83 5.27 -8.55
C HIS A 87 -22.30 6.48 -9.34
N LYS A 88 -23.12 6.24 -10.39
CA LYS A 88 -23.69 7.32 -11.21
C LYS A 88 -24.58 8.26 -10.39
N ALA A 89 -25.45 7.70 -9.55
CA ALA A 89 -26.38 8.49 -8.74
C ALA A 89 -25.65 9.31 -7.66
N MET A 90 -24.54 8.77 -7.13
CA MET A 90 -23.69 9.43 -6.14
C MET A 90 -22.67 10.39 -6.78
N GLY A 91 -22.54 10.39 -8.10
CA GLY A 91 -21.57 11.20 -8.84
C GLY A 91 -20.13 10.79 -8.55
N VAL A 92 -19.87 9.49 -8.37
CA VAL A 92 -18.53 8.97 -8.06
C VAL A 92 -17.61 9.13 -9.27
N ASP A 93 -16.52 9.84 -9.09
CA ASP A 93 -15.46 9.99 -10.09
C ASP A 93 -14.45 8.83 -10.02
N LEU A 94 -14.04 8.45 -8.82
CA LEU A 94 -13.00 7.46 -8.59
C LEU A 94 -13.42 6.44 -7.53
N VAL A 95 -13.29 5.15 -7.85
CA VAL A 95 -13.46 4.06 -6.90
C VAL A 95 -12.10 3.62 -6.36
N LEU A 96 -11.98 3.49 -5.05
CA LEU A 96 -10.86 2.84 -4.37
C LEU A 96 -11.28 1.40 -4.06
N GLU A 97 -10.76 0.45 -4.84
CA GLU A 97 -11.10 -0.96 -4.72
C GLU A 97 -10.24 -1.61 -3.64
N CYS A 98 -10.83 -1.87 -2.48
CA CYS A 98 -10.16 -2.35 -1.27
C CYS A 98 -10.68 -3.71 -0.78
N THR A 99 -11.47 -4.43 -1.58
CA THR A 99 -12.02 -5.75 -1.19
C THR A 99 -10.96 -6.86 -1.22
N GLY A 100 -9.95 -6.73 -2.08
CA GLY A 100 -9.00 -7.80 -2.38
C GLY A 100 -9.56 -8.90 -3.31
N PHE A 101 -10.78 -8.73 -3.84
CA PHE A 101 -11.42 -9.68 -4.77
C PHE A 101 -11.30 -9.27 -6.23
N PHE A 102 -11.41 -7.98 -6.53
CA PHE A 102 -11.43 -7.46 -7.90
C PHE A 102 -10.05 -6.97 -8.33
N GLN A 103 -9.09 -7.92 -8.46
CA GLN A 103 -7.66 -7.66 -8.71
C GLN A 103 -7.28 -7.82 -10.19
N SER A 104 -8.18 -7.46 -11.11
CA SER A 104 -7.88 -7.41 -12.54
C SER A 104 -8.65 -6.31 -13.23
N ASP A 105 -8.21 -5.93 -14.44
CA ASP A 105 -8.95 -4.99 -15.28
C ASP A 105 -10.38 -5.49 -15.50
N GLU A 106 -10.53 -6.74 -15.93
CA GLU A 106 -11.83 -7.35 -16.21
C GLU A 106 -12.77 -7.34 -14.99
N ALA A 107 -12.25 -7.75 -13.82
CA ALA A 107 -13.03 -7.82 -12.59
C ALA A 107 -13.43 -6.42 -12.06
N SER A 108 -12.65 -5.38 -12.36
CA SER A 108 -12.92 -4.01 -11.92
C SER A 108 -13.76 -3.18 -12.89
N ARG A 109 -13.92 -3.60 -14.15
CA ARG A 109 -14.75 -2.90 -15.16
C ARG A 109 -16.21 -2.69 -14.76
N PRO A 110 -16.86 -3.58 -13.98
CA PRO A 110 -18.21 -3.33 -13.51
C PRO A 110 -18.40 -2.02 -12.76
N HIS A 111 -17.37 -1.50 -12.05
CA HIS A 111 -17.42 -0.18 -11.44
C HIS A 111 -17.59 0.96 -12.46
N LEU A 112 -16.91 0.84 -13.62
CA LEU A 112 -17.05 1.81 -14.71
C LEU A 112 -18.44 1.74 -15.33
N ALA A 113 -18.98 0.53 -15.52
CA ALA A 113 -20.34 0.32 -16.02
C ALA A 113 -21.40 0.89 -15.06
N ALA A 114 -21.14 0.86 -13.75
CA ALA A 114 -21.98 1.47 -12.71
C ALA A 114 -21.91 2.99 -12.66
N GLY A 115 -20.98 3.61 -13.41
CA GLY A 115 -20.88 5.06 -13.58
C GLY A 115 -19.68 5.73 -12.96
N ALA A 116 -18.74 5.00 -12.36
CA ALA A 116 -17.46 5.55 -11.97
C ALA A 116 -16.61 5.86 -13.21
N ARG A 117 -15.77 6.89 -13.13
CA ARG A 117 -14.88 7.27 -14.24
C ARG A 117 -13.55 6.52 -14.19
N ARG A 118 -13.07 6.19 -12.99
CA ARG A 118 -11.78 5.51 -12.76
C ARG A 118 -11.85 4.55 -11.59
N VAL A 119 -10.90 3.59 -11.55
CA VAL A 119 -10.73 2.65 -10.44
C VAL A 119 -9.25 2.57 -10.06
N LEU A 120 -8.94 2.71 -8.78
CA LEU A 120 -7.62 2.45 -8.20
C LEU A 120 -7.72 1.21 -7.30
N ILE A 121 -6.97 0.16 -7.65
CA ILE A 121 -6.97 -1.13 -6.94
C ILE A 121 -5.89 -1.13 -5.88
N SER A 122 -6.25 -1.43 -4.63
CA SER A 122 -5.35 -1.49 -3.46
C SER A 122 -4.54 -2.79 -3.35
N ALA A 123 -4.21 -3.40 -4.48
CA ALA A 123 -3.50 -4.67 -4.56
C ALA A 123 -2.76 -4.79 -5.90
N PRO A 124 -1.78 -5.72 -6.02
CA PRO A 124 -1.28 -6.12 -7.33
C PRO A 124 -2.43 -6.61 -8.20
N ALA A 125 -2.48 -6.16 -9.46
CA ALA A 125 -3.57 -6.51 -10.35
C ALA A 125 -3.06 -6.92 -11.74
N THR A 126 -3.87 -7.72 -12.46
CA THR A 126 -3.54 -8.22 -13.78
C THR A 126 -4.37 -7.53 -14.86
N GLY A 127 -3.79 -7.36 -16.06
CA GLY A 127 -4.49 -6.76 -17.21
C GLY A 127 -4.79 -5.27 -17.09
N VAL A 128 -4.42 -4.62 -15.98
CA VAL A 128 -4.61 -3.17 -15.77
C VAL A 128 -3.68 -2.36 -16.67
N SER A 129 -4.08 -1.12 -16.97
CA SER A 129 -3.30 -0.24 -17.83
C SER A 129 -1.92 0.06 -17.24
N LYS A 130 -1.85 0.31 -15.93
CA LYS A 130 -0.60 0.57 -15.20
C LYS A 130 -0.61 0.04 -13.77
N THR A 131 0.58 -0.31 -13.31
CA THR A 131 0.89 -0.49 -11.89
C THR A 131 1.73 0.70 -11.45
N ILE A 132 1.28 1.39 -10.42
CA ILE A 132 1.90 2.62 -9.91
C ILE A 132 2.47 2.41 -8.52
N VAL A 133 3.66 2.91 -8.32
CA VAL A 133 4.26 3.19 -7.01
C VAL A 133 4.55 4.68 -6.96
N PHE A 134 3.83 5.39 -6.11
CA PHE A 134 3.98 6.83 -5.97
C PHE A 134 5.40 7.19 -5.48
N GLY A 135 6.00 8.22 -6.04
CA GLY A 135 7.41 8.59 -5.86
C GLY A 135 8.37 7.88 -6.83
N VAL A 136 7.87 6.90 -7.62
CA VAL A 136 8.69 6.13 -8.57
C VAL A 136 8.25 6.33 -10.02
N ASN A 137 6.95 6.15 -10.32
CA ASN A 137 6.46 6.17 -11.70
C ASN A 137 5.06 6.78 -11.88
N GLN A 138 4.55 7.57 -10.94
CA GLN A 138 3.23 8.22 -11.06
C GLN A 138 3.16 9.20 -12.24
N ASP A 139 4.30 9.71 -12.70
CA ASP A 139 4.44 10.55 -13.88
C ASP A 139 4.10 9.83 -15.20
N LYS A 140 4.01 8.51 -15.18
CA LYS A 140 3.60 7.67 -16.32
C LYS A 140 2.08 7.60 -16.50
N LEU A 141 1.29 8.07 -15.53
CA LEU A 141 -0.16 8.07 -15.64
C LEU A 141 -0.62 9.07 -16.71
N THR A 142 -1.63 8.67 -17.45
CA THR A 142 -2.28 9.47 -18.49
C THR A 142 -3.80 9.46 -18.32
N ALA A 143 -4.51 10.30 -19.06
CA ALA A 143 -5.96 10.34 -19.04
C ALA A 143 -6.61 9.02 -19.48
N ASP A 144 -5.93 8.20 -20.25
CA ASP A 144 -6.44 6.90 -20.73
C ASP A 144 -6.32 5.77 -19.69
N ASP A 145 -5.59 6.00 -18.58
CA ASP A 145 -5.40 5.01 -17.52
C ASP A 145 -6.60 5.00 -16.56
N VAL A 146 -7.63 4.24 -16.91
CA VAL A 146 -8.91 4.23 -16.16
C VAL A 146 -8.95 3.20 -15.04
N ILE A 147 -8.21 2.09 -15.14
CA ILE A 147 -8.08 1.07 -14.08
C ILE A 147 -6.60 0.87 -13.79
N VAL A 148 -6.20 1.22 -12.58
CA VAL A 148 -4.79 1.29 -12.14
C VAL A 148 -4.59 0.48 -10.87
N SER A 149 -3.45 -0.20 -10.76
CA SER A 149 -3.03 -0.88 -9.52
C SER A 149 -2.06 -0.01 -8.74
N ASN A 150 -2.27 0.11 -7.42
CA ASN A 150 -1.32 0.74 -6.49
C ASN A 150 -0.21 -0.23 -6.01
N ALA A 151 0.00 -1.35 -6.72
CA ALA A 151 0.92 -2.42 -6.34
C ALA A 151 0.63 -3.02 -4.95
N SER A 152 1.62 -3.60 -4.28
CA SER A 152 1.53 -4.07 -2.90
C SER A 152 2.24 -3.12 -1.93
N CYS A 153 1.95 -3.23 -0.63
CA CYS A 153 2.67 -2.50 0.42
C CYS A 153 4.19 -2.78 0.37
N THR A 154 4.59 -4.03 0.16
CA THR A 154 6.00 -4.42 0.04
C THR A 154 6.65 -3.82 -1.21
N THR A 155 5.95 -3.78 -2.36
CA THR A 155 6.47 -3.13 -3.58
C THR A 155 6.62 -1.63 -3.37
N ASN A 156 5.67 -0.99 -2.67
CA ASN A 156 5.75 0.43 -2.31
C ASN A 156 6.93 0.74 -1.39
N CYS A 157 7.33 -0.19 -0.52
CA CYS A 157 8.54 -0.05 0.28
C CYS A 157 9.81 -0.25 -0.54
N LEU A 158 9.86 -1.31 -1.35
CA LEU A 158 11.08 -1.73 -2.06
C LEU A 158 11.43 -0.81 -3.24
N ALA A 159 10.44 -0.39 -4.02
CA ALA A 159 10.70 0.31 -5.29
C ALA A 159 11.40 1.67 -5.12
N PRO A 160 11.05 2.55 -4.14
CA PRO A 160 11.80 3.78 -3.88
C PRO A 160 13.26 3.51 -3.52
N VAL A 161 13.53 2.56 -2.65
CA VAL A 161 14.89 2.15 -2.26
C VAL A 161 15.66 1.62 -3.48
N ALA A 162 15.06 0.69 -4.21
CA ALA A 162 15.67 0.11 -5.41
C ALA A 162 15.96 1.15 -6.49
N LYS A 163 15.06 2.14 -6.66
CA LYS A 163 15.26 3.25 -7.60
C LYS A 163 16.51 4.06 -7.24
N VAL A 164 16.61 4.53 -5.98
CA VAL A 164 17.76 5.33 -5.54
C VAL A 164 19.07 4.54 -5.69
N LEU A 165 19.09 3.28 -5.26
CA LEU A 165 20.27 2.44 -5.37
C LEU A 165 20.66 2.17 -6.82
N ASN A 166 19.69 1.90 -7.69
CA ASN A 166 19.97 1.66 -9.11
C ASN A 166 20.45 2.91 -9.83
N ASP A 167 19.85 4.08 -9.53
CA ASP A 167 20.20 5.34 -10.18
C ASP A 167 21.60 5.87 -9.75
N THR A 168 22.07 5.51 -8.55
CA THR A 168 23.32 6.03 -7.98
C THR A 168 24.50 5.06 -8.06
N ILE A 169 24.27 3.78 -7.81
CA ILE A 169 25.29 2.75 -7.67
C ILE A 169 25.14 1.67 -8.74
N GLY A 170 23.91 1.46 -9.20
CA GLY A 170 23.52 0.37 -10.07
C GLY A 170 23.25 -0.94 -9.29
N ILE A 171 22.26 -1.69 -9.75
CA ILE A 171 21.94 -3.03 -9.26
C ILE A 171 22.12 -4.03 -10.40
N GLU A 172 23.04 -4.98 -10.23
CA GLU A 172 23.18 -6.09 -11.16
C GLU A 172 22.12 -7.16 -10.91
N ARG A 173 21.99 -7.57 -9.66
CA ARG A 173 21.01 -8.56 -9.17
C ARG A 173 20.84 -8.43 -7.66
N GLY A 174 19.68 -8.85 -7.16
CA GLY A 174 19.42 -8.84 -5.73
C GLY A 174 18.32 -9.79 -5.32
N PHE A 175 18.30 -10.11 -4.03
CA PHE A 175 17.26 -10.91 -3.41
C PHE A 175 16.71 -10.17 -2.21
N MET A 176 15.39 -9.99 -2.16
CA MET A 176 14.71 -9.34 -1.07
C MET A 176 13.96 -10.37 -0.22
N THR A 177 14.16 -10.33 1.07
CA THR A 177 13.30 -11.02 2.04
C THR A 177 12.46 -9.99 2.78
N THR A 178 11.14 -10.09 2.71
CA THR A 178 10.32 -9.29 3.60
C THR A 178 9.96 -10.07 4.86
N ILE A 179 10.29 -9.49 6.02
CA ILE A 179 9.81 -9.93 7.32
C ILE A 179 8.51 -9.16 7.56
N HIS A 180 7.39 -9.86 7.41
CA HIS A 180 6.09 -9.22 7.25
C HIS A 180 5.15 -9.57 8.41
N SER A 181 4.46 -8.57 8.93
CA SER A 181 3.38 -8.78 9.89
C SER A 181 2.31 -9.72 9.30
N TYR A 182 1.59 -10.43 10.16
CA TYR A 182 0.45 -11.23 9.70
C TYR A 182 -0.67 -10.33 9.17
N THR A 183 -1.48 -10.85 8.28
CA THR A 183 -2.63 -10.15 7.68
C THR A 183 -3.86 -11.03 7.74
N ASN A 184 -5.04 -10.47 7.42
CA ASN A 184 -6.30 -11.23 7.36
C ASN A 184 -6.30 -12.38 6.34
N ASP A 185 -5.33 -12.45 5.43
CA ASP A 185 -5.09 -13.61 4.58
C ASP A 185 -4.69 -14.85 5.39
N GLN A 186 -4.04 -14.65 6.53
CA GLN A 186 -3.61 -15.73 7.42
C GLN A 186 -4.72 -16.10 8.42
N ARG A 187 -4.63 -17.32 8.94
CA ARG A 187 -5.57 -17.81 9.94
C ARG A 187 -5.06 -17.52 11.35
N MET A 188 -5.96 -17.20 12.27
CA MET A 188 -5.60 -17.06 13.68
C MET A 188 -5.24 -18.41 14.28
N LEU A 189 -6.02 -19.44 13.99
CA LEU A 189 -5.77 -20.86 14.30
C LEU A 189 -5.64 -21.65 13.00
N ASP A 190 -5.15 -22.90 13.09
CA ASP A 190 -4.97 -23.78 11.93
C ASP A 190 -6.30 -23.97 11.19
N GLN A 191 -6.35 -23.57 9.92
CA GLN A 191 -7.52 -23.67 9.05
C GLN A 191 -7.09 -23.76 7.58
N ILE A 192 -7.88 -24.41 6.75
CA ILE A 192 -7.59 -24.60 5.32
C ILE A 192 -7.25 -23.27 4.64
N HIS A 193 -6.16 -23.28 3.89
CA HIS A 193 -5.67 -22.21 3.03
C HIS A 193 -4.99 -22.81 1.80
N SER A 194 -4.99 -22.14 0.67
CA SER A 194 -4.33 -22.60 -0.58
C SER A 194 -2.82 -22.75 -0.41
N ASP A 195 -2.17 -21.87 0.33
CA ASP A 195 -0.80 -22.05 0.84
C ASP A 195 -0.88 -22.78 2.20
N LEU A 196 -0.37 -24.02 2.25
CA LEU A 196 -0.42 -24.85 3.46
C LEU A 196 0.39 -24.28 4.64
N ARG A 197 1.38 -23.43 4.38
CA ARG A 197 2.10 -22.72 5.44
C ARG A 197 1.26 -21.60 6.04
N ARG A 198 0.51 -20.84 5.22
CA ARG A 198 -0.45 -19.84 5.69
C ARG A 198 -1.71 -20.44 6.33
N ALA A 199 -1.92 -21.74 6.18
CA ALA A 199 -2.97 -22.47 6.89
C ALA A 199 -2.72 -22.56 8.40
N ARG A 200 -1.50 -22.29 8.86
CA ARG A 200 -1.10 -22.35 10.26
C ARG A 200 -1.35 -21.02 10.98
N GLY A 201 -1.56 -21.11 12.30
CA GLY A 201 -1.86 -19.94 13.15
C GLY A 201 -0.82 -18.83 13.04
N GLY A 202 -1.23 -17.68 12.49
CA GLY A 202 -0.35 -16.58 12.13
C GLY A 202 0.28 -15.86 13.33
N ALA A 203 -0.42 -15.83 14.48
CA ALA A 203 0.06 -15.17 15.69
C ALA A 203 1.04 -16.03 16.53
N GLN A 204 1.36 -17.27 16.06
CA GLN A 204 2.18 -18.22 16.81
C GLN A 204 3.40 -18.71 16.01
N ASN A 205 3.45 -18.46 14.70
CA ASN A 205 4.44 -19.06 13.82
C ASN A 205 5.16 -18.04 12.97
N MET A 206 6.45 -18.28 12.74
CA MET A 206 7.17 -17.70 11.59
C MET A 206 6.82 -18.55 10.36
N ILE A 207 6.27 -17.93 9.33
CA ILE A 207 5.70 -18.62 8.17
C ILE A 207 6.43 -18.19 6.90
N PRO A 208 7.40 -18.98 6.39
CA PRO A 208 7.98 -18.74 5.07
C PRO A 208 6.90 -18.92 3.98
N THR A 209 6.83 -17.97 3.06
CA THR A 209 5.86 -18.00 1.97
C THR A 209 6.39 -17.22 0.76
N THR A 210 5.67 -17.26 -0.34
CA THR A 210 6.04 -16.54 -1.55
C THR A 210 5.61 -15.10 -1.51
N THR A 211 6.31 -14.24 -2.27
CA THR A 211 5.89 -12.88 -2.59
C THR A 211 6.24 -12.55 -4.05
N GLY A 212 5.36 -11.85 -4.74
CA GLY A 212 5.65 -11.29 -6.05
C GLY A 212 6.22 -9.86 -6.00
N ALA A 213 6.40 -9.31 -4.81
CA ALA A 213 6.70 -7.89 -4.63
C ALA A 213 8.04 -7.47 -5.27
N ALA A 214 9.09 -8.29 -5.15
CA ALA A 214 10.39 -8.00 -5.75
C ALA A 214 10.34 -8.05 -7.29
N ARG A 215 9.66 -9.05 -7.85
CA ARG A 215 9.45 -9.14 -9.31
C ARG A 215 8.57 -8.02 -9.84
N ALA A 216 7.60 -7.56 -9.03
CA ALA A 216 6.72 -6.46 -9.39
C ALA A 216 7.45 -5.11 -9.50
N VAL A 217 8.64 -4.95 -8.88
CA VAL A 217 9.50 -3.78 -9.10
C VAL A 217 9.83 -3.59 -10.58
N GLY A 218 10.04 -4.66 -11.32
CA GLY A 218 10.27 -4.61 -12.78
C GLY A 218 9.08 -4.10 -13.62
N LEU A 219 7.88 -3.96 -13.04
CA LEU A 219 6.72 -3.32 -13.69
C LEU A 219 6.78 -1.80 -13.59
N VAL A 220 7.38 -1.28 -12.52
CA VAL A 220 7.46 0.16 -12.22
C VAL A 220 8.84 0.75 -12.56
N LEU A 221 9.89 -0.08 -12.54
CA LEU A 221 11.28 0.20 -12.92
C LEU A 221 11.72 -0.86 -13.94
N PRO A 222 11.44 -0.66 -15.24
CA PRO A 222 11.73 -1.66 -16.28
C PRO A 222 13.19 -2.09 -16.38
N GLU A 223 14.12 -1.22 -16.01
CA GLU A 223 15.57 -1.46 -15.96
C GLU A 223 15.99 -2.49 -14.91
N LEU A 224 15.12 -2.75 -13.92
CA LEU A 224 15.31 -3.79 -12.89
C LEU A 224 14.55 -5.09 -13.21
N LYS A 225 13.90 -5.18 -14.36
CA LYS A 225 13.18 -6.40 -14.76
C LYS A 225 14.12 -7.61 -14.83
N GLY A 226 13.79 -8.64 -14.06
CA GLY A 226 14.57 -9.88 -13.97
C GLY A 226 15.82 -9.80 -13.09
N LYS A 227 16.14 -8.63 -12.52
CA LYS A 227 17.30 -8.47 -11.62
C LYS A 227 16.97 -8.72 -10.15
N LEU A 228 15.70 -8.59 -9.76
CA LEU A 228 15.24 -8.76 -8.38
C LEU A 228 14.26 -9.94 -8.27
N ASP A 229 14.45 -10.75 -7.26
CA ASP A 229 13.49 -11.75 -6.78
C ASP A 229 13.41 -11.71 -5.25
N GLY A 230 12.51 -12.48 -4.65
CA GLY A 230 12.37 -12.42 -3.20
C GLY A 230 11.43 -13.45 -2.60
N SER A 231 11.44 -13.47 -1.29
CA SER A 231 10.59 -14.30 -0.44
C SER A 231 9.95 -13.47 0.69
N SER A 232 8.99 -14.08 1.39
CA SER A 232 8.35 -13.48 2.56
C SER A 232 8.43 -14.43 3.74
N VAL A 233 8.69 -13.88 4.93
CA VAL A 233 8.51 -14.59 6.19
C VAL A 233 7.46 -13.81 7.00
N ARG A 234 6.28 -14.41 7.21
CA ARG A 234 5.28 -13.84 8.12
C ARG A 234 5.68 -14.09 9.56
N VAL A 235 5.52 -13.07 10.39
CA VAL A 235 5.90 -13.13 11.83
C VAL A 235 4.72 -12.78 12.73
N PRO A 236 4.73 -13.19 14.01
CA PRO A 236 3.68 -12.89 14.98
C PRO A 236 3.66 -11.43 15.44
N THR A 237 3.56 -10.50 14.49
CA THR A 237 3.52 -9.05 14.72
C THR A 237 2.29 -8.49 14.01
N PRO A 238 1.44 -7.67 14.67
CA PRO A 238 0.16 -7.24 14.13
C PRO A 238 0.28 -6.21 13.00
N ASN A 239 1.31 -5.40 13.02
CA ASN A 239 1.56 -4.35 12.03
C ASN A 239 3.04 -4.01 11.99
N VAL A 240 3.44 -3.31 10.94
CA VAL A 240 4.82 -2.94 10.56
C VAL A 240 5.63 -4.15 10.10
N SER A 241 6.20 -4.00 8.96
CA SER A 241 7.02 -4.97 8.25
C SER A 241 8.35 -4.34 7.86
N LEU A 242 9.30 -5.14 7.43
CA LEU A 242 10.54 -4.65 6.84
C LEU A 242 10.90 -5.42 5.57
N ILE A 243 11.66 -4.79 4.70
CA ILE A 243 12.40 -5.46 3.64
C ILE A 243 13.88 -5.58 4.05
N ASP A 244 14.47 -6.71 3.73
CA ASP A 244 15.91 -6.98 3.80
C ASP A 244 16.37 -7.26 2.36
N LEU A 245 16.99 -6.26 1.74
CA LEU A 245 17.47 -6.33 0.36
C LEU A 245 18.97 -6.57 0.35
N VAL A 246 19.38 -7.74 -0.13
CA VAL A 246 20.78 -8.05 -0.45
C VAL A 246 20.97 -7.97 -1.96
N PHE A 247 21.98 -7.20 -2.42
CA PHE A 247 22.23 -7.02 -3.85
C PHE A 247 23.70 -6.90 -4.20
N THR A 248 24.02 -7.24 -5.45
CA THR A 248 25.33 -6.97 -6.07
C THR A 248 25.26 -5.62 -6.74
N PRO A 249 26.05 -4.61 -6.29
CA PRO A 249 26.15 -3.34 -6.96
C PRO A 249 26.90 -3.46 -8.29
N SER A 250 26.61 -2.55 -9.24
CA SER A 250 27.26 -2.55 -10.56
C SER A 250 28.70 -1.99 -10.54
N ARG A 251 29.10 -1.41 -9.42
CA ARG A 251 30.47 -0.96 -9.11
C ARG A 251 30.73 -1.06 -7.62
N ASP A 252 31.99 -1.02 -7.23
CA ASP A 252 32.34 -1.00 -5.81
C ASP A 252 31.70 0.20 -5.12
N THR A 253 31.21 -0.03 -3.91
CA THR A 253 30.51 0.97 -3.09
C THR A 253 30.84 0.80 -1.61
N THR A 254 30.42 1.76 -0.78
CA THR A 254 30.56 1.73 0.67
C THR A 254 29.21 1.92 1.37
N ARG A 255 29.17 1.58 2.65
CA ARG A 255 28.02 1.85 3.52
C ARG A 255 27.66 3.33 3.53
N GLU A 256 28.68 4.18 3.65
CA GLU A 256 28.53 5.64 3.74
C GLU A 256 27.93 6.20 2.45
N GLU A 257 28.37 5.70 1.29
CA GLU A 257 27.84 6.12 0.00
C GLU A 257 26.37 5.72 -0.17
N ILE A 258 26.01 4.47 0.17
CA ILE A 258 24.64 3.99 0.15
C ILE A 258 23.75 4.84 1.05
N ASN A 259 24.15 5.03 2.31
CA ASN A 259 23.39 5.81 3.27
C ASN A 259 23.25 7.28 2.87
N ALA A 260 24.30 7.88 2.32
CA ALA A 260 24.25 9.26 1.82
C ALA A 260 23.28 9.42 0.65
N ALA A 261 23.26 8.48 -0.31
CA ALA A 261 22.35 8.49 -1.45
C ALA A 261 20.87 8.36 -1.00
N LEU A 262 20.59 7.40 -0.11
CA LEU A 262 19.24 7.17 0.42
C LEU A 262 18.74 8.34 1.25
N LYS A 263 19.62 8.91 2.12
CA LYS A 263 19.29 10.09 2.91
C LYS A 263 19.00 11.31 2.02
N ALA A 264 19.84 11.56 1.02
CA ALA A 264 19.65 12.68 0.09
C ALA A 264 18.32 12.56 -0.68
N ALA A 265 17.91 11.34 -1.06
CA ALA A 265 16.63 11.10 -1.68
C ALA A 265 15.45 11.34 -0.72
N ALA A 266 15.56 10.89 0.53
CA ALA A 266 14.55 11.09 1.58
C ALA A 266 14.36 12.57 1.94
N ASP A 267 15.47 13.32 2.10
CA ASP A 267 15.42 14.75 2.39
C ASP A 267 14.97 15.61 1.18
N GLY A 268 15.06 15.06 -0.03
CA GLY A 268 14.86 15.74 -1.31
C GLY A 268 13.70 15.20 -2.16
N PRO A 269 13.99 14.59 -3.32
CA PRO A 269 12.95 14.28 -4.32
C PRO A 269 11.93 13.22 -3.89
N MET A 270 12.23 12.42 -2.88
CA MET A 270 11.34 11.39 -2.35
C MET A 270 10.79 11.73 -0.96
N LYS A 271 10.86 12.99 -0.54
CA LYS A 271 10.34 13.42 0.76
C LYS A 271 8.86 13.04 0.91
N GLY A 272 8.53 12.40 2.05
CA GLY A 272 7.17 11.89 2.35
C GLY A 272 6.87 10.51 1.76
N VAL A 273 7.72 10.01 0.85
CA VAL A 273 7.65 8.64 0.30
C VAL A 273 8.74 7.77 0.91
N LEU A 274 9.98 8.22 0.81
CA LEU A 274 11.14 7.62 1.46
C LEU A 274 11.48 8.43 2.71
N ASP A 275 11.78 7.74 3.79
CA ASP A 275 12.28 8.30 5.04
C ASP A 275 13.59 7.59 5.44
N PHE A 276 14.28 8.10 6.45
CA PHE A 276 15.61 7.64 6.83
C PHE A 276 15.81 7.78 8.33
N THR A 277 16.28 6.73 9.00
CA THR A 277 16.61 6.76 10.43
C THR A 277 18.03 6.29 10.69
N ASP A 278 18.67 6.91 11.68
CA ASP A 278 19.94 6.52 12.30
C ASP A 278 19.75 6.10 13.77
N GLN A 279 18.50 5.90 14.20
CA GLN A 279 18.15 5.48 15.54
C GLN A 279 17.95 3.96 15.59
N PRO A 280 18.30 3.29 16.70
CA PRO A 280 18.11 1.84 16.89
C PRO A 280 16.64 1.51 17.21
N LEU A 281 15.76 1.66 16.22
CA LEU A 281 14.33 1.49 16.35
C LEU A 281 13.88 0.05 16.04
N VAL A 282 12.66 -0.28 16.45
CA VAL A 282 12.00 -1.57 16.19
C VAL A 282 10.63 -1.36 15.58
N SER A 283 9.98 -2.44 15.14
CA SER A 283 8.72 -2.37 14.38
C SER A 283 7.63 -1.49 15.00
N SER A 284 7.47 -1.51 16.33
CA SER A 284 6.42 -0.71 17.00
C SER A 284 6.62 0.80 16.87
N ASP A 285 7.85 1.26 16.68
CA ASP A 285 8.18 2.68 16.54
C ASP A 285 7.73 3.26 15.19
N PHE A 286 7.53 2.39 14.20
CA PHE A 286 7.05 2.76 12.87
C PHE A 286 5.54 2.58 12.69
N ASN A 287 4.82 2.22 13.76
CA ASN A 287 3.36 2.11 13.68
C ASN A 287 2.75 3.48 13.37
N HIS A 288 1.86 3.52 12.39
CA HIS A 288 1.21 4.74 11.90
C HIS A 288 2.17 5.72 11.18
N GLN A 289 3.32 5.23 10.70
CA GLN A 289 4.24 6.00 9.86
C GLN A 289 3.68 6.13 8.43
N PRO A 290 3.52 7.36 7.90
CA PRO A 290 2.91 7.57 6.58
C PRO A 290 3.86 7.32 5.40
N ALA A 291 5.18 7.27 5.63
CA ALA A 291 6.14 6.98 4.56
C ALA A 291 5.95 5.55 4.01
N SER A 292 6.24 5.37 2.73
CA SER A 292 6.24 4.05 2.09
C SER A 292 7.38 3.17 2.59
N SER A 293 8.49 3.81 2.98
CA SER A 293 9.75 3.12 3.28
C SER A 293 10.60 4.02 4.16
N THR A 294 11.06 3.51 5.32
CA THR A 294 12.00 4.21 6.20
C THR A 294 13.29 3.40 6.27
N VAL A 295 14.35 3.89 5.63
CA VAL A 295 15.64 3.20 5.59
C VAL A 295 16.26 3.18 6.98
N ASP A 296 16.68 2.01 7.43
CA ASP A 296 17.47 1.81 8.65
C ASP A 296 18.96 1.85 8.32
N SER A 297 19.60 3.01 8.55
CA SER A 297 21.00 3.20 8.21
C SER A 297 21.97 2.39 9.05
N LEU A 298 21.54 1.96 10.24
CA LEU A 298 22.38 1.15 11.12
C LEU A 298 22.54 -0.28 10.58
N GLU A 299 21.54 -0.76 9.84
CA GLU A 299 21.49 -2.09 9.22
C GLU A 299 22.12 -2.15 7.82
N THR A 300 22.55 -1.02 7.26
CA THR A 300 23.28 -1.03 5.98
C THR A 300 24.66 -1.66 6.16
N THR A 301 24.95 -2.66 5.33
CA THR A 301 26.22 -3.40 5.36
C THR A 301 26.75 -3.59 3.95
N VAL A 302 28.08 -3.47 3.78
CA VAL A 302 28.77 -3.72 2.51
C VAL A 302 29.96 -4.64 2.75
N LEU A 303 30.02 -5.74 2.01
CA LEU A 303 31.13 -6.69 2.05
C LEU A 303 32.02 -6.48 0.84
N GLU A 304 33.28 -6.15 1.08
CA GLU A 304 34.35 -5.97 0.07
C GLU A 304 33.96 -5.05 -1.11
N GLY A 305 33.06 -4.08 -0.85
CA GLY A 305 32.52 -3.18 -1.89
C GLY A 305 31.55 -3.83 -2.87
N LYS A 306 31.31 -5.14 -2.82
CA LYS A 306 30.70 -5.93 -3.90
C LYS A 306 29.40 -6.63 -3.53
N LEU A 307 29.06 -6.73 -2.26
CA LEU A 307 27.80 -7.26 -1.78
C LEU A 307 27.25 -6.30 -0.75
N ALA A 308 26.09 -5.72 -1.03
CA ALA A 308 25.44 -4.74 -0.18
C ALA A 308 24.12 -5.27 0.38
N ARG A 309 23.81 -4.87 1.61
CA ARG A 309 22.53 -5.13 2.28
C ARG A 309 21.94 -3.80 2.74
N VAL A 310 20.64 -3.62 2.48
CA VAL A 310 19.86 -2.46 2.96
C VAL A 310 18.57 -2.99 3.58
N VAL A 311 18.24 -2.47 4.76
CA VAL A 311 16.99 -2.75 5.46
C VAL A 311 16.12 -1.50 5.43
N SER A 312 14.82 -1.67 5.22
CA SER A 312 13.87 -0.57 5.29
C SER A 312 12.54 -1.03 5.89
N TRP A 313 12.02 -0.21 6.81
CA TRP A 313 10.77 -0.41 7.54
C TRP A 313 9.58 0.18 6.79
N TYR A 314 8.40 -0.40 6.95
CA TYR A 314 7.16 0.17 6.44
C TYR A 314 5.95 -0.23 7.28
N ASP A 315 5.07 0.73 7.54
CA ASP A 315 3.73 0.41 8.02
C ASP A 315 2.92 -0.11 6.83
N ASN A 316 2.76 -1.44 6.76
CA ASN A 316 2.11 -2.11 5.64
C ASN A 316 0.62 -1.78 5.50
N GLU A 317 0.01 -1.16 6.50
CA GLU A 317 -1.37 -0.68 6.48
C GLU A 317 -1.44 0.84 6.25
N TRP A 318 -0.83 1.65 7.14
CA TRP A 318 -0.97 3.11 7.10
C TRP A 318 -0.15 3.76 6.00
N GLY A 319 1.12 3.38 5.84
CA GLY A 319 1.97 3.88 4.75
C GLY A 319 1.35 3.58 3.38
N PHE A 320 0.87 2.36 3.18
CA PHE A 320 0.18 1.96 1.96
C PHE A 320 -1.13 2.74 1.74
N SER A 321 -1.93 2.96 2.78
CA SER A 321 -3.18 3.74 2.70
C SER A 321 -2.92 5.19 2.30
N ASN A 322 -1.83 5.79 2.78
CA ASN A 322 -1.41 7.13 2.33
C ASN A 322 -1.03 7.13 0.84
N ARG A 323 -0.34 6.12 0.34
CA ARG A 323 -0.02 5.99 -1.10
C ARG A 323 -1.26 5.81 -1.97
N MET A 324 -2.30 5.18 -1.46
CA MET A 324 -3.60 5.16 -2.15
C MET A 324 -4.14 6.57 -2.37
N ILE A 325 -4.04 7.46 -1.39
CA ILE A 325 -4.50 8.85 -1.50
C ILE A 325 -3.65 9.64 -2.49
N ASP A 326 -2.33 9.50 -2.43
CA ASP A 326 -1.43 10.22 -3.34
C ASP A 326 -1.64 9.79 -4.80
N THR A 327 -1.75 8.49 -5.06
CA THR A 327 -2.04 7.98 -6.42
C THR A 327 -3.44 8.39 -6.87
N ALA A 328 -4.43 8.36 -5.97
CA ALA A 328 -5.78 8.83 -6.25
C ALA A 328 -5.79 10.33 -6.61
N GLY A 329 -4.99 11.16 -5.93
CA GLY A 329 -4.82 12.57 -6.23
C GLY A 329 -4.26 12.81 -7.64
N VAL A 330 -3.25 12.04 -8.06
CA VAL A 330 -2.74 12.10 -9.44
C VAL A 330 -3.81 11.70 -10.45
N MET A 331 -4.54 10.59 -10.20
CA MET A 331 -5.63 10.16 -11.07
C MET A 331 -6.77 11.19 -11.14
N ALA A 332 -7.07 11.87 -10.04
CA ALA A 332 -8.05 12.94 -9.98
C ALA A 332 -7.66 14.13 -10.86
N GLY A 333 -6.38 14.51 -10.86
CA GLY A 333 -5.85 15.59 -11.71
C GLY A 333 -5.92 15.29 -13.21
N LEU A 334 -6.18 14.05 -13.60
CA LEU A 334 -6.31 13.60 -15.00
C LEU A 334 -7.78 13.41 -15.42
N LEU A 335 -8.77 13.71 -14.57
CA LEU A 335 -10.21 13.62 -14.88
C LEU A 335 -10.67 14.80 -15.73
#